data_f82dc317028d1a36b865f662314deb4e
#
_entry.id   f82dc317028d1a36b865f662314deb4e
#
_cell.length_a   1.000
_cell.length_b   1.000
_cell.length_c   1.000
_cell.angle_alpha   90.00
_cell.angle_beta   90.00
_cell.angle_gamma   90.00
#
_symmetry.space_group_name_H-M   'P 1'
#
loop_
_entity.id
_entity.type
_entity.pdbx_description
1 polymer ?
#
loop_
_entity_poly.entity_id
_entity_poly.type
_entity_poly.pdbx_seq_one_letter_code
_entity_poly.pdbx_strand_id
1 'polypeptide(L)'
;YFPVKIVRRLGNTLRKGQGEYELSATAMVYPQNGQEEKYLNGMQNFLEEAQVLFGKFDVEGLAAVKDYFEENGTAYIVMEYLSGPTLQEYEKEHKGKISEKQAEILLEPVINALAYIHSIGIVHCDISPDNLIFNKEGQLKLIDFGAAKNKKKEKEEQYCKGGYTAPEQYLEKEFVGPWSDVYSLCAVWYEMLTGIKVPPAVERLQKDRLKN
;
A
#
# COMPACT_ATOMS: atom_id res chain seq x y z
N TYR A 1 -2.19 -2.68 -17.35
CA TYR A 1 -1.07 -1.88 -16.84
C TYR A 1 -1.54 -0.45 -16.77
N PHE A 2 -1.79 0.04 -15.56
CA PHE A 2 -2.06 1.45 -15.34
C PHE A 2 -0.75 2.12 -14.98
N PRO A 3 -0.28 3.12 -15.71
CA PRO A 3 0.91 3.86 -15.34
C PRO A 3 0.57 4.85 -14.22
N VAL A 4 0.36 4.32 -13.03
CA VAL A 4 0.30 5.12 -11.82
C VAL A 4 1.72 5.44 -11.41
N LYS A 5 2.07 6.71 -11.35
CA LYS A 5 3.39 7.15 -10.92
C LYS A 5 3.27 7.85 -9.58
N ILE A 6 3.78 7.20 -8.52
CA ILE A 6 4.05 7.88 -7.27
C ILE A 6 5.34 8.67 -7.49
N VAL A 7 5.25 9.98 -7.38
CA VAL A 7 6.37 10.86 -7.61
C VAL A 7 6.90 11.33 -6.27
N ARG A 8 8.14 10.95 -5.94
CA ARG A 8 8.88 11.48 -4.80
C ARG A 8 9.65 12.70 -5.25
N ARG A 9 9.43 13.84 -4.61
CA ARG A 9 10.20 15.05 -4.90
C ARG A 9 11.43 15.11 -4.00
N LEU A 10 12.62 14.98 -4.60
CA LEU A 10 13.90 15.36 -4.01
C LEU A 10 14.44 16.57 -4.79
N GLY A 11 14.31 17.75 -4.21
CA GLY A 11 14.69 18.97 -4.93
C GLY A 11 13.85 19.14 -6.21
N ASN A 12 14.53 19.30 -7.35
CA ASN A 12 13.90 19.43 -8.67
C ASN A 12 13.82 18.11 -9.45
N THR A 13 14.17 16.98 -8.83
CA THR A 13 14.21 15.67 -9.49
C THR A 13 13.06 14.80 -8.99
N LEU A 14 12.35 14.19 -9.93
CA LEU A 14 11.27 13.26 -9.66
C LEU A 14 11.81 11.82 -9.76
N ARG A 15 11.55 10.97 -8.75
CA ARG A 15 11.98 9.57 -8.76
C ARG A 15 10.78 8.65 -8.90
N LYS A 16 10.88 7.69 -9.82
CA LYS A 16 9.92 6.61 -10.01
C LYS A 16 10.52 5.31 -9.48
N GLY A 17 9.92 4.70 -8.46
CA GLY A 17 10.36 3.39 -7.97
C GLY A 17 11.86 3.36 -7.67
N GLN A 18 12.59 2.36 -8.15
CA GLN A 18 14.03 2.18 -7.94
C GLN A 18 14.94 2.95 -8.92
N GLY A 19 14.42 3.87 -9.73
CA GLY A 19 15.19 4.61 -10.73
C GLY A 19 15.07 6.12 -10.61
N GLU A 20 16.18 6.85 -10.89
CA GLU A 20 16.11 8.28 -11.16
C GLU A 20 15.60 8.47 -12.60
N TYR A 21 14.53 9.24 -12.75
CA TYR A 21 14.02 9.63 -14.06
C TYR A 21 13.87 11.14 -14.10
N GLU A 22 14.53 11.77 -15.06
CA GLU A 22 14.12 13.09 -15.51
C GLU A 22 12.81 12.93 -16.29
N LEU A 23 11.73 13.50 -15.78
CA LEU A 23 10.54 13.70 -16.60
C LEU A 23 10.91 14.74 -17.65
N SER A 24 11.25 14.28 -18.85
CA SER A 24 11.27 15.21 -19.97
C SER A 24 9.84 15.70 -20.18
N ALA A 25 9.68 16.99 -20.43
CA ALA A 25 8.40 17.63 -20.67
C ALA A 25 7.58 17.06 -21.86
N THR A 26 8.09 16.00 -22.48
CA THR A 26 7.56 15.39 -23.71
C THR A 26 7.12 13.92 -23.55
N ALA A 27 7.27 13.31 -22.35
CA ALA A 27 6.88 11.92 -22.15
C ALA A 27 5.37 11.78 -21.90
N MET A 28 4.58 11.81 -22.98
CA MET A 28 3.15 11.51 -22.92
C MET A 28 2.92 10.01 -22.71
N VAL A 29 1.94 9.70 -21.87
CA VAL A 29 1.46 8.33 -21.64
C VAL A 29 0.16 8.16 -22.42
N TYR A 30 0.08 7.08 -23.20
CA TYR A 30 -1.09 6.76 -23.99
C TYR A 30 -1.65 5.41 -23.53
N PRO A 31 -3.00 5.24 -23.45
CA PRO A 31 -3.60 3.94 -23.26
C PRO A 31 -3.27 3.03 -24.45
N GLN A 32 -3.27 1.72 -24.23
CA GLN A 32 -3.22 0.76 -25.34
C GLN A 32 -4.54 0.82 -26.12
N ASN A 33 -4.47 0.60 -27.44
CA ASN A 33 -5.64 0.59 -28.31
C ASN A 33 -6.76 -0.32 -27.78
N GLY A 34 -7.96 0.23 -27.66
CA GLY A 34 -9.13 -0.46 -27.12
C GLY A 34 -9.19 -0.58 -25.59
N GLN A 35 -8.26 0.09 -24.86
CA GLN A 35 -8.23 0.12 -23.40
C GLN A 35 -8.46 1.55 -22.84
N GLU A 36 -8.87 2.48 -23.69
CA GLU A 36 -8.98 3.91 -23.37
C GLU A 36 -9.92 4.15 -22.18
N GLU A 37 -11.11 3.55 -22.24
CA GLU A 37 -12.12 3.69 -21.17
C GLU A 37 -11.63 3.10 -19.85
N LYS A 38 -11.05 1.89 -19.87
CA LYS A 38 -10.48 1.25 -18.67
C LYS A 38 -9.34 2.08 -18.08
N TYR A 39 -8.50 2.67 -18.94
CA TYR A 39 -7.40 3.53 -18.53
C TYR A 39 -7.90 4.80 -17.84
N LEU A 40 -8.86 5.51 -18.45
CA LEU A 40 -9.44 6.74 -17.90
C LEU A 40 -10.16 6.49 -16.57
N ASN A 41 -10.95 5.41 -16.49
CA ASN A 41 -11.61 5.01 -15.25
C ASN A 41 -10.60 4.70 -14.13
N GLY A 42 -9.50 3.99 -14.44
CA GLY A 42 -8.45 3.71 -13.48
C GLY A 42 -7.73 4.98 -13.01
N MET A 43 -7.47 5.92 -13.92
CA MET A 43 -6.87 7.21 -13.60
C MET A 43 -7.79 8.06 -12.70
N GLN A 44 -9.07 8.10 -13.02
CA GLN A 44 -10.09 8.77 -12.21
C GLN A 44 -10.15 8.18 -10.79
N ASN A 45 -10.21 6.85 -10.68
CA ASN A 45 -10.24 6.15 -9.40
C ASN A 45 -9.01 6.48 -8.55
N PHE A 46 -7.83 6.51 -9.17
CA PHE A 46 -6.58 6.84 -8.50
C PHE A 46 -6.55 8.28 -7.96
N LEU A 47 -7.08 9.25 -8.72
CA LEU A 47 -7.18 10.64 -8.26
C LEU A 47 -8.21 10.83 -7.16
N GLU A 48 -9.37 10.16 -7.25
CA GLU A 48 -10.38 10.20 -6.19
C GLU A 48 -9.85 9.64 -4.87
N GLU A 49 -9.03 8.60 -4.93
CA GLU A 49 -8.34 8.02 -3.79
C GLU A 49 -7.35 9.02 -3.18
N ALA A 50 -6.50 9.64 -4.02
CA ALA A 50 -5.60 10.70 -3.60
C ALA A 50 -6.35 11.88 -2.97
N GLN A 51 -7.49 12.28 -3.54
CA GLN A 51 -8.32 13.37 -3.04
C GLN A 51 -8.87 13.09 -1.63
N VAL A 52 -9.26 11.84 -1.36
CA VAL A 52 -9.72 11.45 -0.02
C VAL A 52 -8.60 11.56 1.00
N LEU A 53 -7.37 11.28 0.59
CA LEU A 53 -6.19 11.29 1.44
C LEU A 53 -5.54 12.68 1.56
N PHE A 54 -5.75 13.54 0.55
CA PHE A 54 -5.13 14.86 0.48
C PHE A 54 -5.60 15.80 1.60
N GLY A 55 -4.63 16.38 2.31
CA GLY A 55 -4.89 17.42 3.32
C GLY A 55 -5.60 16.95 4.60
N LYS A 56 -5.96 15.66 4.68
CA LYS A 56 -6.67 15.12 5.85
C LYS A 56 -5.74 14.48 6.88
N PHE A 57 -4.47 14.24 6.52
CA PHE A 57 -3.63 13.35 7.29
C PHE A 57 -2.28 13.95 7.66
N ASP A 58 -2.22 14.41 8.88
CA ASP A 58 -1.00 14.37 9.69
C ASP A 58 -1.17 13.21 10.68
N VAL A 59 -1.48 12.02 10.13
CA VAL A 59 -1.64 10.80 10.93
C VAL A 59 -0.31 10.08 10.95
N GLU A 60 0.24 9.97 12.15
CA GLU A 60 1.43 9.16 12.38
C GLU A 60 1.20 7.75 11.82
N GLY A 61 2.03 7.12 11.11
CA GLY A 61 1.81 5.80 10.53
C GLY A 61 1.24 5.78 9.10
N LEU A 62 0.82 6.93 8.53
CA LEU A 62 0.52 7.06 7.11
C LEU A 62 1.51 7.97 6.40
N ALA A 63 1.84 7.65 5.17
CA ALA A 63 2.57 8.56 4.31
C ALA A 63 1.65 9.69 3.84
N ALA A 64 2.02 10.94 4.16
CA ALA A 64 1.20 12.10 3.84
C ALA A 64 1.15 12.36 2.32
N VAL A 65 -0.05 12.51 1.78
CA VAL A 65 -0.26 12.99 0.41
C VAL A 65 -0.12 14.52 0.42
N LYS A 66 0.82 15.04 -0.37
CA LYS A 66 1.16 16.47 -0.45
C LYS A 66 0.47 17.17 -1.61
N ASP A 67 0.24 16.45 -2.70
CA ASP A 67 -0.41 16.96 -3.90
C ASP A 67 -0.87 15.82 -4.80
N TYR A 68 -1.76 16.06 -5.73
CA TYR A 68 -2.15 15.15 -6.80
C TYR A 68 -2.61 15.95 -8.03
N PHE A 69 -2.28 15.47 -9.22
CA PHE A 69 -2.61 16.19 -10.47
C PHE A 69 -2.57 15.25 -11.68
N GLU A 70 -3.18 15.70 -12.77
CA GLU A 70 -3.08 15.08 -14.08
C GLU A 70 -2.09 15.84 -14.95
N GLU A 71 -1.18 15.14 -15.58
CA GLU A 71 -0.25 15.69 -16.55
C GLU A 71 0.27 14.58 -17.47
N ASN A 72 0.70 14.92 -18.67
CA ASN A 72 1.27 14.01 -19.64
C ASN A 72 0.40 12.77 -19.95
N GLY A 73 -0.94 12.92 -19.90
CA GLY A 73 -1.87 11.82 -20.14
C GLY A 73 -1.93 10.76 -19.03
N THR A 74 -1.46 11.08 -17.82
CA THR A 74 -1.51 10.22 -16.65
C THR A 74 -1.75 11.02 -15.36
N ALA A 75 -1.97 10.33 -14.24
CA ALA A 75 -2.14 10.95 -12.94
C ALA A 75 -0.90 10.76 -12.06
N TYR A 76 -0.68 11.71 -11.17
CA TYR A 76 0.44 11.76 -10.23
C TYR A 76 -0.08 12.01 -8.82
N ILE A 77 0.48 11.28 -7.84
CA ILE A 77 0.35 11.58 -6.41
C ILE A 77 1.72 11.97 -5.88
N VAL A 78 1.81 13.12 -5.25
CA VAL A 78 3.02 13.59 -4.55
C VAL A 78 2.88 13.27 -3.08
N MET A 79 3.81 12.50 -2.55
CA MET A 79 3.80 12.06 -1.16
C MET A 79 5.01 12.57 -0.39
N GLU A 80 4.97 12.51 0.95
CA GLU A 80 6.16 12.73 1.75
C GLU A 80 7.26 11.72 1.35
N TYR A 81 8.50 12.17 1.44
CA TYR A 81 9.64 11.31 1.16
C TYR A 81 10.03 10.52 2.42
N LEU A 82 10.00 9.20 2.30
CA LEU A 82 10.45 8.28 3.34
C LEU A 82 11.85 7.78 2.98
N SER A 83 12.85 8.11 3.79
CA SER A 83 14.27 7.86 3.49
C SER A 83 14.80 6.53 4.02
N GLY A 84 14.04 5.86 4.89
CA GLY A 84 14.42 4.58 5.48
C GLY A 84 14.13 3.38 4.59
N PRO A 85 14.54 2.19 5.02
CA PRO A 85 14.23 0.94 4.34
C PRO A 85 12.74 0.60 4.44
N THR A 86 12.27 -0.32 3.59
CA THR A 86 11.01 -1.02 3.81
C THR A 86 11.12 -1.96 5.01
N LEU A 87 9.98 -2.33 5.61
CA LEU A 87 9.99 -3.35 6.67
C LEU A 87 10.56 -4.67 6.15
N GLN A 88 10.31 -5.03 4.88
CA GLN A 88 10.88 -6.21 4.26
C GLN A 88 12.42 -6.18 4.21
N GLU A 89 13.02 -5.02 3.90
CA GLU A 89 14.48 -4.83 3.90
C GLU A 89 15.02 -4.89 5.33
N TYR A 90 14.35 -4.23 6.25
CA TYR A 90 14.69 -4.24 7.67
C TYR A 90 14.68 -5.65 8.27
N GLU A 91 13.66 -6.47 7.98
CA GLU A 91 13.58 -7.86 8.42
C GLU A 91 14.74 -8.72 7.88
N LYS A 92 15.12 -8.52 6.62
CA LYS A 92 16.26 -9.23 6.01
C LYS A 92 17.58 -8.91 6.72
N GLU A 93 17.80 -7.65 7.06
CA GLU A 93 19.00 -7.20 7.79
C GLU A 93 19.05 -7.77 9.21
N HIS A 94 17.90 -7.90 9.87
CA HIS A 94 17.75 -8.42 11.24
C HIS A 94 17.52 -9.95 11.29
N LYS A 95 17.78 -10.67 10.17
CA LYS A 95 17.61 -12.14 10.07
C LYS A 95 16.18 -12.60 10.37
N GLY A 96 15.20 -11.76 10.07
CA GLY A 96 13.78 -12.09 10.08
C GLY A 96 13.16 -12.31 11.47
N LYS A 97 13.79 -11.84 12.56
CA LYS A 97 13.19 -11.95 13.90
C LYS A 97 13.27 -10.63 14.65
N ILE A 98 12.11 -10.11 14.98
CA ILE A 98 11.96 -8.90 15.78
C ILE A 98 11.31 -9.31 17.10
N SER A 99 11.76 -8.76 18.23
CA SER A 99 11.15 -9.06 19.53
C SER A 99 9.71 -8.54 19.57
N GLU A 100 8.84 -9.21 20.35
CA GLU A 100 7.44 -8.84 20.52
C GLU A 100 7.28 -7.36 20.86
N LYS A 101 8.00 -6.89 21.89
CA LYS A 101 7.98 -5.49 22.31
C LYS A 101 8.39 -4.52 21.20
N GLN A 102 9.37 -4.88 20.40
CA GLN A 102 9.82 -4.04 19.29
C GLN A 102 8.80 -4.03 18.14
N ALA A 103 8.18 -5.19 17.82
CA ALA A 103 7.13 -5.29 16.83
C ALA A 103 5.90 -4.45 17.22
N GLU A 104 5.49 -4.48 18.49
CA GLU A 104 4.43 -3.62 19.03
C GLU A 104 4.71 -2.14 18.79
N ILE A 105 5.90 -1.67 19.21
CA ILE A 105 6.31 -0.26 19.05
C ILE A 105 6.32 0.16 17.57
N LEU A 106 6.79 -0.70 16.68
CA LEU A 106 6.86 -0.41 15.26
C LEU A 106 5.47 -0.38 14.58
N LEU A 107 4.56 -1.27 14.99
CA LEU A 107 3.22 -1.37 14.40
C LEU A 107 2.19 -0.43 15.02
N GLU A 108 2.40 0.08 16.23
CA GLU A 108 1.44 0.96 16.90
C GLU A 108 1.00 2.17 16.05
N PRO A 109 1.91 2.95 15.42
CA PRO A 109 1.49 4.03 14.53
C PRO A 109 0.64 3.56 13.35
N VAL A 110 0.98 2.39 12.78
CA VAL A 110 0.25 1.79 11.64
C VAL A 110 -1.15 1.34 12.08
N ILE A 111 -1.28 0.74 13.27
CA ILE A 111 -2.57 0.33 13.86
C ILE A 111 -3.48 1.55 14.03
N ASN A 112 -2.95 2.63 14.61
CA ASN A 112 -3.69 3.86 14.81
C ASN A 112 -4.12 4.49 13.48
N ALA A 113 -3.24 4.46 12.49
CA ALA A 113 -3.51 4.92 11.15
C ALA A 113 -4.64 4.12 10.47
N LEU A 114 -4.60 2.78 10.58
CA LEU A 114 -5.66 1.91 10.07
C LEU A 114 -7.00 2.18 10.75
N ALA A 115 -7.01 2.33 12.09
CA ALA A 115 -8.24 2.66 12.82
C ALA A 115 -8.85 3.98 12.32
N TYR A 116 -8.00 4.96 12.01
CA TYR A 116 -8.46 6.23 11.45
C TYR A 116 -9.08 6.06 10.05
N ILE A 117 -8.38 5.44 9.08
CA ILE A 117 -8.92 5.29 7.72
C ILE A 117 -10.18 4.42 7.69
N HIS A 118 -10.26 3.40 8.57
CA HIS A 118 -11.46 2.60 8.72
C HIS A 118 -12.67 3.42 9.25
N SER A 119 -12.42 4.37 10.16
CA SER A 119 -13.46 5.26 10.68
C SER A 119 -14.11 6.14 9.61
N ILE A 120 -13.38 6.44 8.54
CA ILE A 120 -13.88 7.21 7.39
C ILE A 120 -14.29 6.33 6.21
N GLY A 121 -14.35 5.00 6.41
CA GLY A 121 -14.86 4.04 5.45
C GLY A 121 -13.88 3.57 4.39
N ILE A 122 -12.57 3.81 4.57
CA ILE A 122 -11.51 3.34 3.67
C ILE A 122 -10.93 2.03 4.20
N VAL A 123 -10.72 1.05 3.32
CA VAL A 123 -10.02 -0.21 3.58
C VAL A 123 -8.81 -0.26 2.66
N HIS A 124 -7.62 -0.50 3.19
CA HIS A 124 -6.36 -0.41 2.45
C HIS A 124 -6.16 -1.54 1.44
N CYS A 125 -6.48 -2.77 1.83
CA CYS A 125 -6.44 -3.99 1.00
C CYS A 125 -5.07 -4.46 0.51
N ASP A 126 -3.97 -3.77 0.79
CA ASP A 126 -2.61 -4.15 0.35
C ASP A 126 -1.54 -3.93 1.42
N ILE A 127 -1.82 -4.29 2.66
CA ILE A 127 -0.85 -4.22 3.75
C ILE A 127 0.14 -5.38 3.62
N SER A 128 1.43 -5.03 3.57
CA SER A 128 2.54 -5.99 3.41
C SER A 128 3.86 -5.32 3.81
N PRO A 129 4.93 -6.06 4.12
CA PRO A 129 6.21 -5.48 4.55
C PRO A 129 6.87 -4.55 3.53
N ASP A 130 6.58 -4.68 2.25
CA ASP A 130 7.08 -3.81 1.18
C ASP A 130 6.30 -2.48 1.07
N ASN A 131 5.08 -2.41 1.64
CA ASN A 131 4.28 -1.20 1.73
C ASN A 131 4.40 -0.47 3.09
N LEU A 132 5.29 -0.93 3.95
CA LEU A 132 5.64 -0.31 5.23
C LEU A 132 7.08 0.21 5.15
N ILE A 133 7.26 1.54 5.19
CA ILE A 133 8.57 2.19 5.02
C ILE A 133 8.91 3.00 6.26
N PHE A 134 10.16 2.92 6.69
CA PHE A 134 10.66 3.75 7.78
C PHE A 134 10.87 5.20 7.33
N ASN A 135 10.44 6.15 8.15
CA ASN A 135 10.82 7.54 8.00
C ASN A 135 12.23 7.79 8.61
N LYS A 136 12.71 9.03 8.56
CA LYS A 136 14.02 9.41 9.12
C LYS A 136 14.08 9.33 10.65
N GLU A 137 12.94 9.34 11.32
CA GLU A 137 12.80 9.20 12.76
C GLU A 137 12.71 7.73 13.21
N GLY A 138 12.73 6.77 12.29
CA GLY A 138 12.64 5.35 12.58
C GLY A 138 11.21 4.85 12.84
N GLN A 139 10.18 5.61 12.45
CA GLN A 139 8.79 5.20 12.55
C GLN A 139 8.32 4.56 11.23
N LEU A 140 7.53 3.50 11.33
CA LEU A 140 6.88 2.88 10.17
C LEU A 140 5.72 3.72 9.65
N LYS A 141 5.67 3.86 8.34
CA LYS A 141 4.57 4.50 7.62
C LYS A 141 4.05 3.60 6.52
N LEU A 142 2.73 3.48 6.47
CA LEU A 142 2.01 2.76 5.42
C LEU A 142 1.92 3.64 4.18
N ILE A 143 2.26 3.05 3.03
CA ILE A 143 2.22 3.70 1.72
C ILE A 143 1.27 2.93 0.80
N ASP A 144 0.95 3.51 -0.35
CA ASP A 144 0.30 2.85 -1.49
C ASP A 144 -1.13 2.39 -1.22
N PHE A 145 -2.04 3.32 -1.44
CA PHE A 145 -3.49 3.10 -1.37
C PHE A 145 -4.09 2.60 -2.70
N GLY A 146 -3.26 2.20 -3.68
CA GLY A 146 -3.69 1.80 -5.02
C GLY A 146 -4.65 0.61 -5.08
N ALA A 147 -4.79 -0.14 -3.99
CA ALA A 147 -5.79 -1.20 -3.84
C ALA A 147 -6.92 -0.83 -2.87
N ALA A 148 -6.90 0.39 -2.30
CA ALA A 148 -7.85 0.79 -1.27
C ALA A 148 -9.28 0.82 -1.82
N LYS A 149 -10.21 0.26 -1.06
CA LYS A 149 -11.62 0.20 -1.43
C LYS A 149 -12.43 1.19 -0.61
N ASN A 150 -13.12 2.06 -1.31
CA ASN A 150 -14.24 2.78 -0.73
C ASN A 150 -15.48 1.88 -0.86
N LYS A 151 -16.28 1.72 0.19
CA LYS A 151 -17.48 0.81 0.28
C LYS A 151 -18.46 0.90 -0.90
N LYS A 152 -18.25 1.81 -1.86
CA LYS A 152 -19.17 2.11 -2.96
C LYS A 152 -18.72 1.61 -4.34
N LYS A 153 -17.53 1.02 -4.49
CA LYS A 153 -17.00 0.66 -5.82
C LYS A 153 -16.99 -0.86 -6.05
N GLU A 154 -17.62 -1.27 -7.17
CA GLU A 154 -17.63 -2.64 -7.66
C GLU A 154 -16.40 -2.91 -8.55
N LYS A 155 -15.84 -4.12 -8.40
CA LYS A 155 -14.97 -4.85 -9.35
C LYS A 155 -13.79 -4.11 -10.00
N GLU A 156 -12.64 -4.13 -9.35
CA GLU A 156 -11.34 -4.04 -10.01
C GLU A 156 -10.54 -5.34 -9.81
N GLU A 157 -9.65 -5.67 -10.76
CA GLU A 157 -8.73 -6.81 -10.66
C GLU A 157 -7.88 -6.66 -9.39
N GLN A 158 -8.05 -7.59 -8.43
CA GLN A 158 -7.31 -7.56 -7.18
C GLN A 158 -5.93 -8.18 -7.37
N TYR A 159 -4.90 -7.41 -7.06
CA TYR A 159 -3.55 -7.94 -6.91
C TYR A 159 -3.45 -8.65 -5.56
N CYS A 160 -3.26 -9.98 -5.60
CA CYS A 160 -3.10 -10.78 -4.40
C CYS A 160 -1.61 -10.93 -4.07
N LYS A 161 -1.19 -10.41 -2.92
CA LYS A 161 0.14 -10.68 -2.35
C LYS A 161 0.06 -11.92 -1.46
N GLY A 162 0.59 -13.04 -1.96
CA GLY A 162 0.54 -14.32 -1.25
C GLY A 162 1.00 -14.21 0.21
N GLY A 163 0.18 -14.69 1.13
CA GLY A 163 0.38 -14.65 2.58
C GLY A 163 -0.28 -13.48 3.28
N TYR A 164 -0.30 -12.29 2.70
CA TYR A 164 -0.88 -11.10 3.34
C TYR A 164 -2.31 -10.80 2.89
N THR A 165 -2.70 -11.21 1.68
CA THR A 165 -4.06 -10.99 1.17
C THR A 165 -5.06 -11.86 1.91
N ALA A 166 -6.09 -11.23 2.49
CA ALA A 166 -7.15 -11.90 3.23
C ALA A 166 -8.00 -12.82 2.33
N PRO A 167 -8.58 -13.91 2.86
CA PRO A 167 -9.29 -14.89 2.04
C PRO A 167 -10.45 -14.31 1.24
N GLU A 168 -11.21 -13.37 1.80
CA GLU A 168 -12.33 -12.69 1.11
C GLU A 168 -11.88 -11.85 -0.09
N GLN A 169 -10.62 -11.44 -0.14
CA GLN A 169 -10.08 -10.71 -1.28
C GLN A 169 -9.85 -11.61 -2.50
N TYR A 170 -9.74 -12.93 -2.33
CA TYR A 170 -9.65 -13.90 -3.42
C TYR A 170 -11.02 -14.26 -3.99
N LEU A 171 -12.09 -14.01 -3.25
CA LEU A 171 -13.44 -14.41 -3.60
C LEU A 171 -14.20 -13.22 -4.17
N GLU A 172 -14.52 -13.23 -5.46
CA GLU A 172 -15.20 -12.13 -6.17
C GLU A 172 -16.53 -11.69 -5.54
N LYS A 173 -17.15 -12.54 -4.71
CA LYS A 173 -18.45 -12.32 -4.10
C LYS A 173 -18.39 -11.91 -2.63
N GLU A 174 -17.24 -12.01 -2.01
CA GLU A 174 -17.10 -11.74 -0.58
C GLU A 174 -16.90 -10.24 -0.31
N PHE A 175 -17.45 -9.79 0.79
CA PHE A 175 -17.37 -8.41 1.22
C PHE A 175 -16.01 -8.13 1.89
N VAL A 176 -15.24 -7.20 1.30
CA VAL A 176 -13.97 -6.71 1.87
C VAL A 176 -14.26 -5.60 2.88
N GLY A 177 -13.58 -5.62 4.01
CA GLY A 177 -13.78 -4.66 5.08
C GLY A 177 -12.54 -4.45 5.96
N PRO A 178 -12.66 -3.68 7.06
CA PRO A 178 -11.56 -3.45 8.00
C PRO A 178 -10.88 -4.73 8.50
N TRP A 179 -11.60 -5.83 8.60
CA TRP A 179 -11.07 -7.14 8.97
C TRP A 179 -10.06 -7.69 7.98
N SER A 180 -10.15 -7.31 6.69
CA SER A 180 -9.17 -7.71 5.67
C SER A 180 -7.81 -7.08 5.93
N ASP A 181 -7.79 -5.81 6.35
CA ASP A 181 -6.56 -5.13 6.76
C ASP A 181 -6.00 -5.70 8.07
N VAL A 182 -6.89 -6.06 9.01
CA VAL A 182 -6.48 -6.74 10.26
C VAL A 182 -5.82 -8.07 9.95
N TYR A 183 -6.37 -8.87 9.03
CA TYR A 183 -5.75 -10.12 8.59
C TYR A 183 -4.34 -9.86 8.04
N SER A 184 -4.19 -8.89 7.14
CA SER A 184 -2.92 -8.54 6.50
C SER A 184 -1.89 -8.07 7.54
N LEU A 185 -2.31 -7.22 8.48
CA LEU A 185 -1.46 -6.73 9.56
C LEU A 185 -1.01 -7.85 10.49
N CYS A 186 -1.90 -8.79 10.84
CA CYS A 186 -1.55 -9.96 11.63
C CYS A 186 -0.56 -10.87 10.91
N ALA A 187 -0.67 -10.99 9.58
CA ALA A 187 0.28 -11.75 8.78
C ALA A 187 1.68 -11.09 8.79
N VAL A 188 1.75 -9.76 8.70
CA VAL A 188 2.99 -8.99 8.86
C VAL A 188 3.57 -9.21 10.26
N TRP A 189 2.75 -9.06 11.31
CA TRP A 189 3.20 -9.24 12.68
C TRP A 189 3.74 -10.66 12.95
N TYR A 190 3.05 -11.68 12.43
CA TYR A 190 3.53 -13.06 12.50
C TYR A 190 4.91 -13.23 11.86
N GLU A 191 5.12 -12.65 10.67
CA GLU A 191 6.42 -12.72 9.99
C GLU A 191 7.50 -11.99 10.78
N MET A 192 7.23 -10.80 11.33
CA MET A 192 8.16 -10.06 12.19
C MET A 192 8.63 -10.92 13.40
N LEU A 193 7.73 -11.66 14.05
CA LEU A 193 8.03 -12.45 15.25
C LEU A 193 8.75 -13.75 14.93
N THR A 194 8.38 -14.40 13.82
CA THR A 194 8.83 -15.77 13.51
C THR A 194 9.92 -15.81 12.46
N GLY A 195 10.03 -14.77 11.62
CA GLY A 195 10.84 -14.78 10.40
C GLY A 195 10.27 -15.70 9.32
N ILE A 196 9.01 -16.12 9.45
CA ILE A 196 8.36 -17.06 8.53
C ILE A 196 7.18 -16.37 7.85
N LYS A 197 7.25 -16.28 6.53
CA LYS A 197 6.14 -15.76 5.74
C LYS A 197 4.91 -16.65 5.86
N VAL A 198 3.75 -16.03 6.08
CA VAL A 198 2.47 -16.73 6.15
C VAL A 198 2.13 -17.33 4.77
N PRO A 199 1.73 -18.61 4.68
CA PRO A 199 1.25 -19.19 3.43
C PRO A 199 -0.02 -18.47 2.94
N PRO A 200 -0.29 -18.48 1.60
CA PRO A 200 -1.50 -17.87 1.04
C PRO A 200 -2.78 -18.33 1.74
N ALA A 201 -3.72 -17.41 1.97
CA ALA A 201 -4.97 -17.70 2.68
C ALA A 201 -5.75 -18.86 2.07
N VAL A 202 -5.77 -18.97 0.74
CA VAL A 202 -6.44 -20.07 0.02
C VAL A 202 -5.83 -21.43 0.30
N GLU A 203 -4.53 -21.51 0.56
CA GLU A 203 -3.87 -22.75 0.98
C GLU A 203 -4.20 -23.09 2.43
N ARG A 204 -4.25 -22.09 3.29
CA ARG A 204 -4.58 -22.24 4.72
C ARG A 204 -6.04 -22.68 4.93
N LEU A 205 -6.97 -22.24 4.11
CA LEU A 205 -8.36 -22.73 4.14
C LEU A 205 -8.47 -24.23 3.90
N GLN A 206 -7.54 -24.81 3.14
CA GLN A 206 -7.50 -26.26 2.92
C GLN A 206 -6.76 -26.99 4.05
N LYS A 207 -5.63 -26.48 4.49
CA LYS A 207 -4.81 -27.04 5.58
C LYS A 207 -3.94 -25.95 6.19
N ASP A 208 -4.32 -25.48 7.36
CA ASP A 208 -3.48 -24.52 8.10
C ASP A 208 -2.25 -25.23 8.67
N ARG A 209 -1.08 -24.70 8.35
CA ARG A 209 0.23 -25.20 8.78
C ARG A 209 1.02 -24.16 9.57
N LEU A 210 0.37 -23.07 10.00
CA LEU A 210 1.03 -22.12 10.86
C LEU A 210 1.46 -22.81 12.16
N LYS A 211 2.69 -22.53 12.57
CA LYS A 211 3.18 -22.95 13.88
C LYS A 211 2.75 -21.93 14.92
N ASN A 212 2.23 -22.43 16.02
CA ASN A 212 1.99 -21.63 17.23
C ASN A 212 3.31 -21.24 17.88
#